data_1c5eeb2deb47f3ec03e9a0583acce60e
#
_entry.id   1c5eeb2deb47f3ec03e9a0583acce60e
#
_cell.length_a   1.000
_cell.length_b   1.000
_cell.length_c   1.000
_cell.angle_alpha   90.00
_cell.angle_beta   90.00
_cell.angle_gamma   90.00
#
_symmetry.space_group_name_H-M   'P 1'
#
loop_
_entity.id
_entity.type
_entity.pdbx_description
1 polymer ?
#
loop_
_entity_poly.entity_id
_entity_poly.type
_entity_poly.pdbx_seq_one_letter_code
_entity_poly.pdbx_strand_id
1 'polypeptide(L)'
;MIFKHASGLLLGWLLLTGPEAFPAQTDALATPRSGKVYIVPIQENIMPPLVYVVRRGVKEAMEAKADVLILDMNTDGGRVDVTEEIIEIVSKFKGTTVTYVNDRAFSAGAFIAVGTQKIYMSPQSVIGAAAPIMMSPGGGGADKLPDTVEVKMTSAIRALVRAQAEKNGHNIEVVEAMIDKTKELKMDGEVLNKEGNILTLTDRQAAKEYGNPPKPLLSLGTVESLDALLATLGHAGAQRVEIKPTGAETLGIWINSIGPLLLLIGMVGLYIEFKTPGFGLPGIIGIVAFALYFFGSYTAGLSGAGWAMVFVVGLILVLLELFVFPGSLIVGIGGAVLMLVAIVMGMVDMYPGTPRVPTLPQLQLPLRDLGIALVGTTVIGLILARFLPKTPFFQKLVSQTVSGVSSVAAQEVQQEARIGQIGVAISQLYPGGKAKFDDQILDVITQGELVEKGRPVKIIGHTGPDAVVEEVT
;
A
#
# COMPACT_ATOMS: atom_id res chain seq x y z
N MET A 1 -56.06 54.20 15.22
CA MET A 1 -56.04 55.49 15.96
C MET A 1 -54.90 56.31 15.42
N ILE A 2 -55.21 57.33 14.64
CA ILE A 2 -54.66 58.67 14.52
C ILE A 2 -53.26 58.76 13.86
N PHE A 3 -53.22 59.15 12.56
CA PHE A 3 -53.05 60.48 11.96
C PHE A 3 -51.75 61.22 12.41
N LYS A 4 -50.86 61.81 11.52
CA LYS A 4 -51.10 62.83 10.44
C LYS A 4 -49.75 63.10 9.75
N HIS A 5 -49.72 63.23 8.45
CA HIS A 5 -49.48 64.50 7.69
C HIS A 5 -48.22 65.28 8.01
N ALA A 6 -47.38 65.72 7.08
CA ALA A 6 -47.60 66.61 5.91
C ALA A 6 -46.28 66.66 5.10
N SER A 7 -46.35 66.58 3.80
CA SER A 7 -46.37 67.71 2.85
C SER A 7 -45.14 68.63 2.77
N GLY A 8 -44.40 68.54 1.66
CA GLY A 8 -44.10 69.67 0.79
C GLY A 8 -42.71 70.25 0.83
N LEU A 9 -42.01 70.15 -0.26
CA LEU A 9 -41.66 71.26 -1.13
C LEU A 9 -40.74 70.81 -2.24
N LEU A 10 -41.20 70.94 -3.46
CA LEU A 10 -40.44 70.98 -4.69
C LEU A 10 -39.56 72.24 -4.66
N LEU A 11 -38.28 72.14 -5.03
CA LEU A 11 -37.58 73.19 -5.76
C LEU A 11 -36.51 72.54 -6.62
N GLY A 12 -36.68 72.71 -7.92
CA GLY A 12 -35.77 72.20 -8.98
C GLY A 12 -34.46 72.97 -8.96
N TRP A 13 -33.45 72.25 -9.38
CA TRP A 13 -32.26 72.85 -10.01
C TRP A 13 -31.92 72.04 -11.25
N LEU A 14 -31.94 72.80 -12.33
CA LEU A 14 -31.68 72.46 -13.71
C LEU A 14 -30.17 72.55 -13.99
N LEU A 15 -29.68 71.59 -14.77
CA LEU A 15 -28.53 71.67 -15.66
C LEU A 15 -27.12 71.92 -15.10
N LEU A 16 -26.30 70.86 -15.29
CA LEU A 16 -25.00 70.96 -15.97
C LEU A 16 -24.53 69.56 -16.38
N THR A 17 -24.77 69.17 -17.62
CA THR A 17 -24.21 68.00 -18.26
C THR A 17 -22.76 68.29 -18.63
N GLY A 18 -21.80 67.84 -17.81
CA GLY A 18 -20.39 67.69 -18.20
C GLY A 18 -20.21 66.30 -18.83
N PRO A 19 -19.29 66.09 -19.77
CA PRO A 19 -19.01 64.77 -20.31
C PRO A 19 -18.46 63.89 -19.22
N GLU A 20 -19.20 62.78 -18.89
CA GLU A 20 -18.71 61.70 -18.05
C GLU A 20 -17.50 61.10 -18.75
N ALA A 21 -16.31 61.33 -18.19
CA ALA A 21 -15.13 60.58 -18.53
C ALA A 21 -15.35 59.12 -18.05
N PHE A 22 -15.50 58.19 -18.99
CA PHE A 22 -15.45 56.77 -18.72
C PHE A 22 -14.14 56.48 -17.94
N PRO A 23 -14.17 55.88 -16.76
CA PRO A 23 -12.97 55.41 -16.11
C PRO A 23 -12.30 54.41 -17.04
N ALA A 24 -11.08 54.72 -17.50
CA ALA A 24 -10.22 53.74 -18.12
C ALA A 24 -10.18 52.52 -17.19
N GLN A 25 -10.62 51.36 -17.67
CA GLN A 25 -10.32 50.09 -17.00
C GLN A 25 -8.81 49.95 -16.96
N THR A 26 -8.23 50.39 -15.88
CA THR A 26 -6.91 49.95 -15.48
C THR A 26 -7.05 48.46 -15.28
N ASP A 27 -6.44 47.68 -16.15
CA ASP A 27 -6.16 46.27 -15.90
C ASP A 27 -5.53 46.20 -14.52
N ALA A 28 -6.34 45.85 -13.54
CA ALA A 28 -5.87 45.54 -12.21
C ALA A 28 -4.94 44.34 -12.40
N LEU A 29 -3.63 44.64 -12.34
CA LEU A 29 -2.60 43.63 -12.12
C LEU A 29 -3.12 42.72 -11.00
N ALA A 30 -3.56 41.53 -11.38
CA ALA A 30 -4.11 40.55 -10.45
C ALA A 30 -3.05 40.35 -9.36
N THR A 31 -3.38 40.76 -8.14
CA THR A 31 -2.52 40.50 -6.98
C THR A 31 -2.10 39.06 -7.03
N PRO A 32 -0.80 38.71 -6.95
CA PRO A 32 -0.34 37.32 -7.02
C PRO A 32 -1.07 36.53 -5.95
N ARG A 33 -1.87 35.57 -6.35
CA ARG A 33 -2.53 34.66 -5.42
C ARG A 33 -1.44 33.89 -4.70
N SER A 34 -1.32 34.05 -3.40
CA SER A 34 -0.48 33.22 -2.53
C SER A 34 -1.12 31.83 -2.45
N GLY A 35 -0.98 31.06 -3.51
CA GLY A 35 -1.49 29.70 -3.63
C GLY A 35 -0.39 28.67 -3.44
N LYS A 36 -0.77 27.39 -3.37
CA LYS A 36 0.17 26.26 -3.38
C LYS A 36 0.11 25.56 -4.72
N VAL A 37 1.28 25.30 -5.30
CA VAL A 37 1.44 24.57 -6.55
C VAL A 37 2.30 23.34 -6.32
N TYR A 38 1.77 22.18 -6.71
CA TYR A 38 2.49 20.92 -6.68
C TYR A 38 2.92 20.53 -8.08
N ILE A 39 4.18 20.11 -8.22
CA ILE A 39 4.76 19.68 -9.48
C ILE A 39 5.16 18.22 -9.35
N VAL A 40 4.58 17.40 -10.21
CA VAL A 40 4.84 15.94 -10.26
C VAL A 40 5.59 15.65 -11.55
N PRO A 41 6.81 15.09 -11.48
CA PRO A 41 7.58 14.74 -12.65
C PRO A 41 6.99 13.49 -13.32
N ILE A 42 6.73 13.60 -14.63
CA ILE A 42 6.43 12.48 -15.53
C ILE A 42 7.61 12.38 -16.50
N GLN A 43 8.73 11.95 -15.96
CA GLN A 43 9.98 11.80 -16.69
C GLN A 43 10.30 10.32 -16.88
N GLU A 44 11.03 9.99 -17.94
CA GLU A 44 11.35 8.62 -18.32
C GLU A 44 10.13 7.81 -18.82
N ASN A 45 10.24 6.48 -18.83
CA ASN A 45 9.18 5.58 -19.29
C ASN A 45 8.04 5.49 -18.28
N ILE A 46 6.79 5.48 -18.78
CA ILE A 46 5.60 5.31 -17.96
C ILE A 46 5.46 3.84 -17.55
N MET A 47 6.02 3.54 -16.38
CA MET A 47 6.12 2.22 -15.78
C MET A 47 5.52 2.23 -14.36
N PRO A 48 5.23 1.07 -13.77
CA PRO A 48 4.57 1.01 -12.46
C PRO A 48 5.17 1.85 -11.32
N PRO A 49 6.52 2.08 -11.20
CA PRO A 49 7.05 2.98 -10.17
C PRO A 49 6.49 4.40 -10.23
N LEU A 50 6.23 4.89 -11.44
CA LEU A 50 5.70 6.23 -11.64
C LEU A 50 4.31 6.42 -11.02
N VAL A 51 3.47 5.39 -11.03
CA VAL A 51 2.15 5.42 -10.35
C VAL A 51 2.30 5.81 -8.88
N TYR A 52 3.29 5.28 -8.20
CA TYR A 52 3.52 5.55 -6.78
C TYR A 52 3.94 6.99 -6.53
N VAL A 53 4.81 7.54 -7.39
CA VAL A 53 5.22 8.95 -7.35
C VAL A 53 4.01 9.87 -7.58
N VAL A 54 3.23 9.59 -8.62
CA VAL A 54 2.03 10.39 -8.96
C VAL A 54 0.98 10.30 -7.85
N ARG A 55 0.70 9.10 -7.34
CA ARG A 55 -0.26 8.89 -6.25
C ARG A 55 0.13 9.67 -5.01
N ARG A 56 1.39 9.60 -4.60
CA ARG A 56 1.91 10.37 -3.47
C ARG A 56 1.78 11.87 -3.72
N GLY A 57 2.23 12.36 -4.88
CA GLY A 57 2.17 13.78 -5.22
C GLY A 57 0.74 14.33 -5.25
N VAL A 58 -0.21 13.58 -5.82
CA VAL A 58 -1.63 13.97 -5.83
C VAL A 58 -2.20 14.00 -4.41
N LYS A 59 -1.91 13.01 -3.57
CA LYS A 59 -2.38 12.98 -2.17
C LYS A 59 -1.82 14.14 -1.36
N GLU A 60 -0.51 14.39 -1.44
CA GLU A 60 0.14 15.52 -0.77
C GLU A 60 -0.46 16.87 -1.24
N ALA A 61 -0.70 17.02 -2.55
CA ALA A 61 -1.35 18.21 -3.09
C ALA A 61 -2.78 18.39 -2.55
N MET A 62 -3.56 17.31 -2.44
CA MET A 62 -4.92 17.32 -1.89
C MET A 62 -4.92 17.64 -0.37
N GLU A 63 -4.01 17.06 0.40
CA GLU A 63 -3.85 17.33 1.84
C GLU A 63 -3.46 18.77 2.10
N ALA A 64 -2.55 19.31 1.27
CA ALA A 64 -2.10 20.70 1.32
C ALA A 64 -3.16 21.68 0.79
N LYS A 65 -4.28 21.19 0.23
CA LYS A 65 -5.29 21.99 -0.47
C LYS A 65 -4.67 22.88 -1.55
N ALA A 66 -3.81 22.28 -2.39
CA ALA A 66 -3.15 22.96 -3.47
C ALA A 66 -4.15 23.48 -4.51
N ASP A 67 -3.87 24.62 -5.11
CA ASP A 67 -4.70 25.24 -6.14
C ASP A 67 -4.43 24.62 -7.52
N VAL A 68 -3.17 24.26 -7.77
CA VAL A 68 -2.71 23.75 -9.06
C VAL A 68 -1.82 22.52 -8.87
N LEU A 69 -2.07 21.53 -9.69
CA LEU A 69 -1.24 20.34 -9.88
C LEU A 69 -0.65 20.37 -11.29
N ILE A 70 0.66 20.44 -11.40
CA ILE A 70 1.38 20.45 -12.67
C ILE A 70 2.06 19.09 -12.86
N LEU A 71 1.83 18.46 -14.01
CA LEU A 71 2.62 17.34 -14.50
C LEU A 71 3.76 17.87 -15.38
N ASP A 72 5.00 17.78 -14.89
CA ASP A 72 6.20 18.15 -15.66
C ASP A 72 6.63 16.97 -16.52
N MET A 73 6.34 17.05 -17.82
CA MET A 73 6.34 15.90 -18.71
C MET A 73 7.51 15.91 -19.70
N ASN A 74 8.29 14.81 -19.66
CA ASN A 74 9.31 14.47 -20.63
C ASN A 74 9.40 12.94 -20.75
N THR A 75 8.65 12.34 -21.68
CA THR A 75 8.55 10.88 -21.79
C THR A 75 8.37 10.40 -23.24
N ASP A 76 8.95 9.25 -23.54
CA ASP A 76 8.72 8.53 -24.78
C ASP A 76 7.46 7.63 -24.72
N GLY A 77 6.78 7.57 -23.57
CA GLY A 77 5.58 6.76 -23.37
C GLY A 77 5.80 5.57 -22.44
N GLY A 78 4.95 4.56 -22.55
CA GLY A 78 5.04 3.35 -21.74
C GLY A 78 3.77 2.51 -21.72
N ARG A 79 3.47 1.88 -20.61
CA ARG A 79 2.37 0.93 -20.46
C ARG A 79 1.00 1.62 -20.40
N VAL A 80 0.04 1.07 -21.15
CA VAL A 80 -1.33 1.60 -21.22
C VAL A 80 -2.05 1.47 -19.87
N ASP A 81 -1.93 0.34 -19.18
CA ASP A 81 -2.54 0.11 -17.87
C ASP A 81 -2.04 1.10 -16.81
N VAL A 82 -0.74 1.38 -16.80
CA VAL A 82 -0.13 2.41 -15.92
C VAL A 82 -0.65 3.80 -16.29
N THR A 83 -0.82 4.07 -17.56
CA THR A 83 -1.37 5.34 -18.06
C THR A 83 -2.79 5.59 -17.57
N GLU A 84 -3.66 4.59 -17.69
CA GLU A 84 -5.05 4.65 -17.20
C GLU A 84 -5.09 4.91 -15.70
N GLU A 85 -4.26 4.23 -14.91
CA GLU A 85 -4.17 4.43 -13.47
C GLU A 85 -3.69 5.84 -13.10
N ILE A 86 -2.69 6.38 -13.81
CA ILE A 86 -2.21 7.75 -13.60
C ILE A 86 -3.32 8.76 -13.90
N ILE A 87 -4.03 8.62 -15.02
CA ILE A 87 -5.15 9.51 -15.38
C ILE A 87 -6.24 9.45 -14.32
N GLU A 88 -6.58 8.26 -13.83
CA GLU A 88 -7.57 8.11 -12.75
C GLU A 88 -7.12 8.82 -11.48
N ILE A 89 -5.85 8.66 -11.06
CA ILE A 89 -5.29 9.31 -9.88
C ILE A 89 -5.34 10.84 -10.03
N VAL A 90 -4.87 11.38 -11.15
CA VAL A 90 -4.87 12.83 -11.43
C VAL A 90 -6.29 13.39 -11.44
N SER A 91 -7.26 12.64 -11.94
CA SER A 91 -8.67 13.05 -12.00
C SER A 91 -9.33 13.25 -10.63
N LYS A 92 -8.72 12.74 -9.55
CA LYS A 92 -9.20 12.90 -8.16
C LYS A 92 -8.84 14.24 -7.56
N PHE A 93 -7.85 14.95 -8.13
CA PHE A 93 -7.50 16.30 -7.71
C PHE A 93 -8.61 17.28 -8.09
N LYS A 94 -9.00 18.14 -7.16
CA LYS A 94 -10.15 19.06 -7.33
C LYS A 94 -9.76 20.46 -7.80
N GLY A 95 -8.49 20.82 -7.73
CA GLY A 95 -7.96 22.08 -8.25
C GLY A 95 -7.70 22.03 -9.76
N THR A 96 -6.93 22.98 -10.26
CA THR A 96 -6.55 23.02 -11.67
C THR A 96 -5.45 22.01 -11.97
N THR A 97 -5.67 21.13 -12.92
CA THR A 97 -4.64 20.20 -13.43
C THR A 97 -4.03 20.74 -14.71
N VAL A 98 -2.70 20.73 -14.80
CA VAL A 98 -1.94 21.27 -15.92
C VAL A 98 -0.87 20.27 -16.33
N THR A 99 -0.73 19.99 -17.60
CA THR A 99 0.47 19.35 -18.14
C THR A 99 1.37 20.41 -18.76
N TYR A 100 2.64 20.42 -18.35
CA TYR A 100 3.71 21.15 -18.99
C TYR A 100 4.60 20.18 -19.74
N VAL A 101 4.52 20.18 -21.06
CA VAL A 101 5.39 19.35 -21.92
C VAL A 101 6.75 20.04 -22.02
N ASN A 102 7.69 19.56 -21.22
CA ASN A 102 9.02 20.19 -21.09
C ASN A 102 9.93 19.89 -22.29
N ASP A 103 9.87 18.66 -22.84
CA ASP A 103 10.60 18.26 -24.06
C ASP A 103 9.66 17.45 -24.97
N ARG A 104 9.14 16.33 -24.49
CA ARG A 104 8.26 15.47 -25.28
C ARG A 104 7.18 14.80 -24.46
N ALA A 105 6.05 14.55 -25.10
CA ALA A 105 4.94 13.76 -24.57
C ALA A 105 4.47 12.77 -25.65
N PHE A 106 5.21 11.67 -25.82
CA PHE A 106 4.88 10.66 -26.81
C PHE A 106 4.02 9.55 -26.22
N SER A 107 3.22 8.89 -27.10
CA SER A 107 2.45 7.70 -26.75
C SER A 107 1.61 7.90 -25.50
N ALA A 108 1.84 7.11 -24.45
CA ALA A 108 1.18 7.21 -23.16
C ALA A 108 1.30 8.62 -22.52
N GLY A 109 2.37 9.36 -22.79
CA GLY A 109 2.54 10.73 -22.32
C GLY A 109 1.51 11.68 -22.89
N ALA A 110 1.17 11.54 -24.18
CA ALA A 110 0.10 12.34 -24.80
C ALA A 110 -1.27 12.02 -24.16
N PHE A 111 -1.54 10.77 -23.79
CA PHE A 111 -2.79 10.39 -23.12
C PHE A 111 -2.88 11.00 -21.72
N ILE A 112 -1.80 10.97 -20.95
CA ILE A 112 -1.75 11.60 -19.62
C ILE A 112 -1.96 13.12 -19.75
N ALA A 113 -1.35 13.76 -20.77
CA ALA A 113 -1.53 15.18 -21.01
C ALA A 113 -2.99 15.53 -21.26
N VAL A 114 -3.69 14.78 -22.10
CA VAL A 114 -5.13 14.93 -22.35
C VAL A 114 -5.98 14.66 -21.10
N GLY A 115 -5.46 13.89 -20.16
CA GLY A 115 -6.09 13.65 -18.85
C GLY A 115 -6.10 14.88 -17.93
N THR A 116 -5.38 15.96 -18.25
CA THR A 116 -5.37 17.23 -17.51
C THR A 116 -6.22 18.30 -18.18
N GLN A 117 -6.67 19.31 -17.40
CA GLN A 117 -7.53 20.40 -17.90
C GLN A 117 -6.82 21.36 -18.84
N LYS A 118 -5.50 21.55 -18.68
CA LYS A 118 -4.72 22.49 -19.45
C LYS A 118 -3.41 21.87 -19.90
N ILE A 119 -3.02 22.14 -21.14
CA ILE A 119 -1.75 21.71 -21.70
C ILE A 119 -0.96 22.96 -22.12
N TYR A 120 0.27 23.09 -21.65
CA TYR A 120 1.25 24.05 -22.08
C TYR A 120 2.52 23.33 -22.53
N MET A 121 3.26 23.92 -23.42
CA MET A 121 4.42 23.31 -24.03
C MET A 121 5.64 24.22 -23.91
N SER A 122 6.83 23.67 -23.75
CA SER A 122 8.09 24.42 -23.87
C SER A 122 8.41 24.67 -25.35
N PRO A 123 9.26 25.65 -25.67
CA PRO A 123 9.75 25.84 -27.03
C PRO A 123 10.41 24.55 -27.57
N GLN A 124 10.11 24.20 -28.80
CA GLN A 124 10.62 23.02 -29.51
C GLN A 124 10.17 21.65 -28.96
N SER A 125 9.27 21.64 -27.98
CA SER A 125 8.70 20.40 -27.47
C SER A 125 7.68 19.81 -28.46
N VAL A 126 7.39 18.52 -28.28
CA VAL A 126 6.53 17.74 -29.17
C VAL A 126 5.54 16.87 -28.38
N ILE A 127 4.34 16.68 -28.95
CA ILE A 127 3.29 15.86 -28.36
C ILE A 127 2.58 15.02 -29.42
N GLY A 128 2.25 13.75 -29.13
CA GLY A 128 1.50 12.86 -30.01
C GLY A 128 2.10 11.48 -30.16
N ALA A 129 2.13 10.95 -31.38
CA ALA A 129 2.65 9.62 -31.72
C ALA A 129 2.11 8.50 -30.82
N ALA A 130 0.79 8.44 -30.64
CA ALA A 130 0.15 7.67 -29.57
C ALA A 130 -0.52 6.37 -30.06
N ALA A 131 -0.14 5.87 -31.25
CA ALA A 131 -0.62 4.57 -31.71
C ALA A 131 -0.15 3.43 -30.79
N PRO A 132 -1.03 2.47 -30.43
CA PRO A 132 -0.63 1.36 -29.61
C PRO A 132 0.35 0.42 -30.33
N ILE A 133 1.40 0.00 -29.62
CA ILE A 133 2.36 -0.99 -30.08
C ILE A 133 2.42 -2.14 -29.08
N MET A 134 2.66 -3.36 -29.55
CA MET A 134 2.95 -4.51 -28.69
C MET A 134 4.46 -4.72 -28.62
N MET A 135 5.00 -4.75 -27.42
CA MET A 135 6.41 -5.07 -27.19
C MET A 135 6.57 -6.58 -27.01
N SER A 136 7.56 -7.16 -27.71
CA SER A 136 7.92 -8.56 -27.53
C SER A 136 8.33 -8.87 -26.09
N PRO A 137 7.89 -9.98 -25.48
CA PRO A 137 8.27 -10.36 -24.13
C PRO A 137 9.77 -10.51 -23.90
N GLY A 138 10.56 -10.69 -24.96
CA GLY A 138 12.02 -10.84 -24.93
C GLY A 138 12.82 -9.56 -25.18
N GLY A 139 12.19 -8.37 -25.30
CA GLY A 139 12.89 -7.11 -25.55
C GLY A 139 13.39 -6.92 -26.99
N GLY A 140 12.95 -7.75 -27.93
CA GLY A 140 13.41 -7.78 -29.33
C GLY A 140 12.79 -6.73 -30.27
N GLY A 141 12.07 -5.73 -29.74
CA GLY A 141 11.40 -4.69 -30.54
C GLY A 141 9.88 -4.80 -30.54
N ALA A 142 9.21 -3.98 -31.36
CA ALA A 142 7.76 -3.99 -31.49
C ALA A 142 7.32 -5.14 -32.42
N ASP A 143 6.46 -6.03 -31.92
CA ASP A 143 5.83 -7.06 -32.72
C ASP A 143 4.69 -6.47 -33.55
N LYS A 144 4.55 -6.97 -34.79
CA LYS A 144 3.39 -6.61 -35.60
C LYS A 144 2.16 -7.30 -35.02
N LEU A 145 1.22 -6.49 -34.54
CA LEU A 145 -0.08 -6.97 -34.08
C LEU A 145 -0.85 -7.65 -35.22
N PRO A 146 -1.55 -8.77 -34.98
CA PRO A 146 -2.58 -9.22 -35.91
C PRO A 146 -3.62 -8.12 -36.11
N ASP A 147 -4.04 -7.87 -37.36
CA ASP A 147 -4.93 -6.76 -37.73
C ASP A 147 -6.18 -6.66 -36.84
N THR A 148 -6.80 -7.78 -36.48
CA THR A 148 -7.98 -7.81 -35.60
C THR A 148 -7.68 -7.36 -34.17
N VAL A 149 -6.47 -7.62 -33.67
CA VAL A 149 -6.03 -7.20 -32.32
C VAL A 149 -5.69 -5.72 -32.32
N GLU A 150 -4.96 -5.26 -33.36
CA GLU A 150 -4.64 -3.84 -33.54
C GLU A 150 -5.92 -2.98 -33.58
N VAL A 151 -6.91 -3.37 -34.40
CA VAL A 151 -8.21 -2.65 -34.50
C VAL A 151 -8.95 -2.60 -33.16
N LYS A 152 -9.00 -3.71 -32.42
CA LYS A 152 -9.65 -3.75 -31.10
C LYS A 152 -8.94 -2.87 -30.08
N MET A 153 -7.63 -2.95 -30.00
CA MET A 153 -6.81 -2.13 -29.07
C MET A 153 -6.94 -0.65 -29.40
N THR A 154 -6.76 -0.28 -30.67
CA THR A 154 -6.90 1.11 -31.11
C THR A 154 -8.29 1.66 -30.81
N SER A 155 -9.35 0.87 -31.05
CA SER A 155 -10.72 1.28 -30.75
C SER A 155 -10.96 1.48 -29.26
N ALA A 156 -10.45 0.59 -28.40
CA ALA A 156 -10.60 0.70 -26.94
C ALA A 156 -9.84 1.92 -26.40
N ILE A 157 -8.58 2.09 -26.77
CA ILE A 157 -7.73 3.22 -26.33
C ILE A 157 -8.35 4.54 -26.83
N ARG A 158 -8.80 4.59 -28.10
CA ARG A 158 -9.46 5.77 -28.64
C ARG A 158 -10.70 6.17 -27.83
N ALA A 159 -11.53 5.20 -27.43
CA ALA A 159 -12.71 5.47 -26.60
C ALA A 159 -12.34 6.03 -25.22
N LEU A 160 -11.32 5.47 -24.57
CA LEU A 160 -10.83 5.94 -23.28
C LEU A 160 -10.29 7.37 -23.35
N VAL A 161 -9.43 7.64 -24.34
CA VAL A 161 -8.79 8.96 -24.49
C VAL A 161 -9.81 10.01 -24.95
N ARG A 162 -10.76 9.64 -25.80
CA ARG A 162 -11.90 10.50 -26.17
C ARG A 162 -12.67 10.96 -24.94
N ALA A 163 -13.01 10.04 -24.04
CA ALA A 163 -13.74 10.38 -22.80
C ALA A 163 -12.96 11.38 -21.93
N GLN A 164 -11.62 11.30 -21.90
CA GLN A 164 -10.79 12.27 -21.20
C GLN A 164 -10.73 13.62 -21.92
N ALA A 165 -10.62 13.61 -23.25
CA ALA A 165 -10.64 14.81 -24.07
C ALA A 165 -11.97 15.58 -23.91
N GLU A 166 -13.09 14.88 -23.97
CA GLU A 166 -14.42 15.44 -23.72
C GLU A 166 -14.55 16.07 -22.33
N LYS A 167 -14.12 15.33 -21.30
CA LYS A 167 -14.16 15.77 -19.90
C LYS A 167 -13.35 17.05 -19.67
N ASN A 168 -12.17 17.16 -20.29
CA ASN A 168 -11.22 18.25 -20.07
C ASN A 168 -11.32 19.37 -21.14
N GLY A 169 -12.18 19.22 -22.15
CA GLY A 169 -12.46 20.23 -23.17
C GLY A 169 -11.39 20.29 -24.27
N HIS A 170 -10.63 19.22 -24.49
CA HIS A 170 -9.65 19.13 -25.58
C HIS A 170 -10.32 18.77 -26.92
N ASN A 171 -9.62 19.06 -28.03
CA ASN A 171 -10.09 18.74 -29.37
C ASN A 171 -10.03 17.24 -29.63
N ILE A 172 -11.20 16.60 -29.73
CA ILE A 172 -11.35 15.16 -29.89
C ILE A 172 -10.72 14.65 -31.19
N GLU A 173 -10.91 15.40 -32.32
CA GLU A 173 -10.37 14.98 -33.60
C GLU A 173 -8.85 14.96 -33.64
N VAL A 174 -8.22 15.93 -32.97
CA VAL A 174 -6.75 16.00 -32.79
C VAL A 174 -6.26 14.79 -32.00
N VAL A 175 -6.92 14.50 -30.87
CA VAL A 175 -6.55 13.41 -30.01
C VAL A 175 -6.72 12.06 -30.70
N GLU A 176 -7.80 11.86 -31.45
CA GLU A 176 -8.01 10.64 -32.24
C GLU A 176 -6.97 10.45 -33.34
N ALA A 177 -6.57 11.54 -34.05
CA ALA A 177 -5.55 11.48 -35.07
C ALA A 177 -4.14 11.13 -34.52
N MET A 178 -3.89 11.34 -33.22
CA MET A 178 -2.66 10.89 -32.56
C MET A 178 -2.63 9.38 -32.33
N ILE A 179 -3.79 8.70 -32.38
CA ILE A 179 -3.95 7.28 -32.05
C ILE A 179 -4.18 6.44 -33.29
N ASP A 180 -5.01 6.93 -34.19
CA ASP A 180 -5.57 6.16 -35.32
C ASP A 180 -5.00 6.67 -36.65
N LYS A 181 -4.16 5.87 -37.28
CA LYS A 181 -3.55 6.17 -38.60
C LYS A 181 -4.57 6.32 -39.74
N THR A 182 -5.81 5.85 -39.57
CA THR A 182 -6.86 5.99 -40.57
C THR A 182 -7.56 7.33 -40.51
N LYS A 183 -7.26 8.16 -39.52
CA LYS A 183 -7.88 9.48 -39.32
C LYS A 183 -7.16 10.57 -40.10
N GLU A 184 -7.82 11.12 -41.11
CA GLU A 184 -7.43 12.39 -41.68
C GLU A 184 -7.88 13.53 -40.75
N LEU A 185 -7.00 14.50 -40.48
CA LEU A 185 -7.35 15.70 -39.72
C LEU A 185 -7.29 16.93 -40.60
N LYS A 186 -8.45 17.59 -40.76
CA LYS A 186 -8.60 18.85 -41.49
C LYS A 186 -9.21 19.91 -40.56
N MET A 187 -8.60 21.10 -40.52
CA MET A 187 -9.09 22.26 -39.78
C MET A 187 -9.07 23.47 -40.68
N ASP A 188 -10.20 24.18 -40.80
CA ASP A 188 -10.36 25.39 -41.64
C ASP A 188 -9.85 25.21 -43.07
N GLY A 189 -10.00 24.02 -43.66
CA GLY A 189 -9.54 23.67 -45.01
C GLY A 189 -8.06 23.29 -45.13
N GLU A 190 -7.26 23.38 -44.04
CA GLU A 190 -5.88 22.92 -43.97
C GLU A 190 -5.83 21.44 -43.56
N VAL A 191 -5.07 20.62 -44.27
CA VAL A 191 -4.84 19.22 -43.92
C VAL A 191 -3.67 19.17 -42.96
N LEU A 192 -3.96 18.90 -41.68
CA LEU A 192 -2.96 18.79 -40.61
C LEU A 192 -2.38 17.39 -40.47
N ASN A 193 -3.16 16.37 -40.77
CA ASN A 193 -2.71 14.98 -40.81
C ASN A 193 -3.39 14.24 -41.98
N LYS A 194 -2.61 13.50 -42.75
CA LYS A 194 -3.10 12.66 -43.86
C LYS A 194 -3.40 11.25 -43.32
N GLU A 195 -4.39 10.60 -43.93
CA GLU A 195 -4.61 9.17 -43.70
C GLU A 195 -3.32 8.36 -43.93
N GLY A 196 -3.07 7.39 -43.13
CA GLY A 196 -1.85 6.60 -43.09
C GLY A 196 -0.77 7.08 -42.10
N ASN A 197 -0.89 8.31 -41.60
CA ASN A 197 0.03 8.89 -40.62
C ASN A 197 -0.56 8.97 -39.22
N ILE A 198 0.31 8.97 -38.24
CA ILE A 198 -0.04 9.25 -36.85
C ILE A 198 0.36 10.69 -36.53
N LEU A 199 -0.57 11.48 -36.00
CA LEU A 199 -0.36 12.89 -35.70
C LEU A 199 0.68 13.10 -34.60
N THR A 200 1.61 13.98 -34.83
CA THR A 200 2.54 14.52 -33.86
C THR A 200 2.62 16.03 -34.06
N LEU A 201 2.51 16.81 -33.00
CA LEU A 201 2.46 18.26 -33.04
C LEU A 201 3.69 18.84 -32.33
N THR A 202 4.29 19.85 -32.95
CA THR A 202 5.23 20.74 -32.27
C THR A 202 4.47 21.72 -31.39
N ASP A 203 5.18 22.40 -30.47
CA ASP A 203 4.62 23.44 -29.60
C ASP A 203 3.82 24.48 -30.38
N ARG A 204 4.36 24.95 -31.52
CA ARG A 204 3.72 25.95 -32.38
C ARG A 204 2.47 25.42 -33.07
N GLN A 205 2.51 24.20 -33.56
CA GLN A 205 1.37 23.56 -34.19
C GLN A 205 0.24 23.31 -33.17
N ALA A 206 0.59 22.84 -31.98
CA ALA A 206 -0.36 22.57 -30.92
C ALA A 206 -1.04 23.86 -30.39
N ALA A 207 -0.36 24.99 -30.41
CA ALA A 207 -0.89 26.29 -29.99
C ALA A 207 -1.60 27.06 -31.09
N LYS A 208 -1.53 26.61 -32.36
CA LYS A 208 -2.20 27.30 -33.48
C LYS A 208 -3.70 27.22 -33.30
N GLU A 209 -4.37 28.36 -33.54
CA GLU A 209 -5.81 28.51 -33.36
C GLU A 209 -6.55 28.20 -34.65
N TYR A 210 -7.71 27.53 -34.51
CA TYR A 210 -8.64 27.18 -35.60
C TYR A 210 -10.09 27.37 -35.17
N GLY A 211 -10.97 27.51 -36.16
CA GLY A 211 -12.40 27.62 -35.98
C GLY A 211 -12.90 29.03 -35.69
N ASN A 212 -14.22 29.16 -35.55
CA ASN A 212 -14.88 30.44 -35.22
C ASN A 212 -15.93 30.18 -34.09
N PRO A 213 -15.66 30.66 -32.83
CA PRO A 213 -14.52 31.46 -32.40
C PRO A 213 -13.20 30.65 -32.41
N PRO A 214 -12.06 31.34 -32.62
CA PRO A 214 -10.78 30.67 -32.67
C PRO A 214 -10.44 30.00 -31.36
N LYS A 215 -9.96 28.75 -31.42
CA LYS A 215 -9.49 27.95 -30.26
C LYS A 215 -8.18 27.30 -30.59
N PRO A 216 -7.24 27.21 -29.62
CA PRO A 216 -6.00 26.51 -29.84
C PRO A 216 -6.27 25.04 -30.16
N LEU A 217 -5.44 24.48 -31.05
CA LEU A 217 -5.61 23.10 -31.54
C LEU A 217 -5.56 22.08 -30.39
N LEU A 218 -4.59 22.25 -29.47
CA LEU A 218 -4.42 21.40 -28.29
C LEU A 218 -3.80 22.14 -27.10
N SER A 219 -2.67 22.88 -27.31
CA SER A 219 -1.94 23.57 -26.24
C SER A 219 -2.41 25.00 -26.09
N LEU A 220 -2.60 25.46 -24.85
CA LEU A 220 -2.97 26.84 -24.53
C LEU A 220 -1.85 27.86 -24.76
N GLY A 221 -0.65 27.39 -25.10
CA GLY A 221 0.47 28.26 -25.46
C GLY A 221 1.83 27.62 -25.19
N THR A 222 2.86 28.30 -25.71
CA THR A 222 4.26 27.94 -25.50
C THR A 222 4.85 28.82 -24.40
N VAL A 223 5.48 28.22 -23.38
CA VAL A 223 6.11 28.90 -22.25
C VAL A 223 7.50 28.34 -22.00
N GLU A 224 8.48 29.21 -21.75
CA GLU A 224 9.91 28.85 -21.69
C GLU A 224 10.31 28.04 -20.45
N SER A 225 9.55 28.16 -19.36
CA SER A 225 9.90 27.54 -18.10
C SER A 225 8.69 27.32 -17.20
N LEU A 226 8.86 26.50 -16.16
CA LEU A 226 7.86 26.37 -15.10
C LEU A 226 7.53 27.68 -14.40
N ASP A 227 8.53 28.56 -14.24
CA ASP A 227 8.29 29.89 -13.64
C ASP A 227 7.43 30.78 -14.54
N ALA A 228 7.69 30.77 -15.86
CA ALA A 228 6.85 31.44 -16.84
C ALA A 228 5.42 30.84 -16.89
N LEU A 229 5.29 29.52 -16.74
CA LEU A 229 4.00 28.85 -16.64
C LEU A 229 3.24 29.32 -15.38
N LEU A 230 3.90 29.37 -14.23
CA LEU A 230 3.29 29.85 -12.99
C LEU A 230 2.81 31.30 -13.11
N ALA A 231 3.59 32.15 -13.77
CA ALA A 231 3.19 33.54 -14.06
C ALA A 231 1.95 33.58 -14.97
N THR A 232 1.94 32.78 -16.04
CA THR A 232 0.80 32.66 -16.97
C THR A 232 -0.48 32.16 -16.28
N LEU A 233 -0.34 31.27 -15.32
CA LEU A 233 -1.46 30.76 -14.52
C LEU A 233 -1.91 31.72 -13.40
N GLY A 234 -1.22 32.85 -13.21
CA GLY A 234 -1.50 33.81 -12.13
C GLY A 234 -0.98 33.39 -10.74
N HIS A 235 -0.03 32.46 -10.70
CA HIS A 235 0.54 31.85 -9.49
C HIS A 235 2.04 32.16 -9.33
N ALA A 236 2.55 33.27 -9.87
CA ALA A 236 3.98 33.65 -9.83
C ALA A 236 4.57 33.72 -8.39
N GLY A 237 3.74 34.03 -7.39
CA GLY A 237 4.13 34.08 -5.96
C GLY A 237 3.74 32.84 -5.14
N ALA A 238 3.27 31.77 -5.78
CA ALA A 238 2.79 30.58 -5.09
C ALA A 238 3.92 29.77 -4.46
N GLN A 239 3.61 29.14 -3.33
CA GLN A 239 4.51 28.15 -2.74
C GLN A 239 4.61 26.93 -3.67
N ARG A 240 5.81 26.70 -4.22
CA ARG A 240 6.10 25.59 -5.11
C ARG A 240 6.60 24.38 -4.33
N VAL A 241 5.99 23.21 -4.56
CA VAL A 241 6.42 21.93 -4.01
C VAL A 241 6.69 20.97 -5.17
N GLU A 242 7.93 20.52 -5.29
CA GLU A 242 8.33 19.52 -6.30
C GLU A 242 8.37 18.14 -5.66
N ILE A 243 7.64 17.22 -6.25
CA ILE A 243 7.65 15.81 -5.85
C ILE A 243 8.88 15.14 -6.48
N LYS A 244 9.76 14.61 -5.63
CA LYS A 244 10.98 13.93 -6.11
C LYS A 244 10.82 12.42 -6.00
N PRO A 245 11.12 11.65 -7.06
CA PRO A 245 11.27 10.21 -6.96
C PRO A 245 12.36 9.88 -5.93
N THR A 246 12.10 8.92 -5.04
CA THR A 246 13.02 8.56 -3.94
C THR A 246 13.74 7.25 -4.16
N GLY A 247 13.35 6.48 -5.19
CA GLY A 247 13.80 5.10 -5.40
C GLY A 247 13.09 4.06 -4.49
N ALA A 248 12.44 4.52 -3.43
CA ALA A 248 11.62 3.64 -2.59
C ALA A 248 10.42 3.07 -3.36
N GLU A 249 9.95 3.79 -4.36
CA GLU A 249 8.86 3.39 -5.25
C GLU A 249 9.20 2.09 -6.00
N THR A 250 10.43 1.95 -6.52
CA THR A 250 10.88 0.72 -7.19
C THR A 250 10.96 -0.46 -6.20
N LEU A 251 11.49 -0.23 -5.01
CA LEU A 251 11.52 -1.22 -3.94
C LEU A 251 10.11 -1.61 -3.51
N GLY A 252 9.21 -0.62 -3.36
CA GLY A 252 7.81 -0.81 -3.01
C GLY A 252 7.06 -1.71 -3.98
N ILE A 253 7.29 -1.57 -5.29
CA ILE A 253 6.70 -2.47 -6.30
C ILE A 253 7.14 -3.91 -6.08
N TRP A 254 8.44 -4.12 -5.90
CA TRP A 254 8.97 -5.46 -5.68
C TRP A 254 8.37 -6.08 -4.42
N ILE A 255 8.29 -5.35 -3.32
CA ILE A 255 7.66 -5.78 -2.07
C ILE A 255 6.17 -6.08 -2.27
N ASN A 256 5.43 -5.19 -2.94
CA ASN A 256 4.00 -5.40 -3.17
C ASN A 256 3.70 -6.56 -4.11
N SER A 257 4.60 -6.86 -5.07
CA SER A 257 4.42 -8.02 -5.95
C SER A 257 4.43 -9.35 -5.20
N ILE A 258 5.11 -9.41 -4.04
CA ILE A 258 5.14 -10.56 -3.14
C ILE A 258 4.23 -10.40 -1.92
N GLY A 259 3.34 -9.41 -1.94
CA GLY A 259 2.42 -9.11 -0.82
C GLY A 259 1.66 -10.31 -0.27
N PRO A 260 0.97 -11.14 -1.10
CA PRO A 260 0.32 -12.36 -0.64
C PRO A 260 1.24 -13.35 0.05
N LEU A 261 2.49 -13.47 -0.43
CA LEU A 261 3.52 -14.32 0.18
C LEU A 261 3.96 -13.77 1.53
N LEU A 262 4.14 -12.44 1.65
CA LEU A 262 4.48 -11.80 2.92
C LEU A 262 3.37 -12.00 3.97
N LEU A 263 2.11 -11.85 3.57
CA LEU A 263 0.96 -12.15 4.45
C LEU A 263 0.96 -13.60 4.90
N LEU A 264 1.20 -14.54 3.98
CA LEU A 264 1.28 -15.96 4.30
C LEU A 264 2.42 -16.25 5.29
N ILE A 265 3.64 -15.75 5.03
CA ILE A 265 4.79 -15.92 5.93
C ILE A 265 4.49 -15.28 7.29
N GLY A 266 3.89 -14.09 7.32
CA GLY A 266 3.47 -13.39 8.52
C GLY A 266 2.52 -14.24 9.38
N MET A 267 1.45 -14.73 8.79
CA MET A 267 0.45 -15.55 9.48
C MET A 267 0.99 -16.91 9.92
N VAL A 268 1.75 -17.59 9.07
CA VAL A 268 2.38 -18.88 9.42
C VAL A 268 3.40 -18.69 10.53
N GLY A 269 4.23 -17.66 10.47
CA GLY A 269 5.21 -17.35 11.49
C GLY A 269 4.58 -17.10 12.86
N LEU A 270 3.52 -16.28 12.92
CA LEU A 270 2.75 -16.06 14.15
C LEU A 270 2.06 -17.33 14.63
N TYR A 271 1.48 -18.14 13.72
CA TYR A 271 0.86 -19.41 14.09
C TYR A 271 1.83 -20.37 14.74
N ILE A 272 3.05 -20.52 14.18
CA ILE A 272 4.08 -21.38 14.76
C ILE A 272 4.49 -20.86 16.14
N GLU A 273 4.70 -19.55 16.28
CA GLU A 273 5.07 -18.93 17.56
C GLU A 273 4.00 -19.15 18.64
N PHE A 274 2.71 -19.05 18.30
CA PHE A 274 1.63 -19.34 19.25
C PHE A 274 1.55 -20.83 19.68
N LYS A 275 2.03 -21.73 18.81
CA LYS A 275 2.10 -23.16 19.14
C LYS A 275 3.36 -23.54 19.91
N THR A 276 4.42 -22.77 19.81
CA THR A 276 5.72 -22.98 20.45
C THR A 276 6.10 -21.74 21.26
N PRO A 277 5.52 -21.52 22.46
CA PRO A 277 5.74 -20.30 23.20
C PRO A 277 7.22 -20.14 23.59
N GLY A 278 7.83 -18.98 23.26
CA GLY A 278 9.22 -18.71 23.57
C GLY A 278 9.82 -17.51 22.83
N PHE A 279 9.04 -16.74 22.06
CA PHE A 279 9.49 -15.62 21.24
C PHE A 279 10.70 -15.99 20.36
N GLY A 280 10.49 -17.00 19.57
CA GLY A 280 11.52 -17.58 18.74
C GLY A 280 11.58 -16.99 17.33
N LEU A 281 12.42 -17.56 16.54
CA LEU A 281 12.71 -17.17 15.16
C LEU A 281 11.48 -17.09 14.26
N PRO A 282 10.46 -17.99 14.35
CA PRO A 282 9.26 -17.91 13.53
C PRO A 282 8.42 -16.64 13.77
N GLY A 283 8.28 -16.23 15.03
CA GLY A 283 7.56 -15.00 15.37
C GLY A 283 8.25 -13.75 14.84
N ILE A 284 9.57 -13.67 14.95
CA ILE A 284 10.39 -12.57 14.40
C ILE A 284 10.22 -12.50 12.88
N ILE A 285 10.33 -13.62 12.17
CA ILE A 285 10.12 -13.69 10.71
C ILE A 285 8.70 -13.23 10.36
N GLY A 286 7.70 -13.65 11.11
CA GLY A 286 6.32 -13.23 10.93
C GLY A 286 6.13 -11.72 11.07
N ILE A 287 6.69 -11.12 12.13
CA ILE A 287 6.64 -9.67 12.36
C ILE A 287 7.35 -8.90 11.24
N VAL A 288 8.54 -9.36 10.83
CA VAL A 288 9.29 -8.74 9.72
C VAL A 288 8.49 -8.80 8.41
N ALA A 289 7.85 -9.93 8.13
CA ALA A 289 7.01 -10.08 6.93
C ALA A 289 5.82 -9.10 6.94
N PHE A 290 5.12 -8.92 8.04
CA PHE A 290 4.08 -7.90 8.17
C PHE A 290 4.62 -6.47 8.08
N ALA A 291 5.78 -6.20 8.69
CA ALA A 291 6.42 -4.89 8.57
C ALA A 291 6.77 -4.55 7.12
N LEU A 292 7.33 -5.50 6.37
CA LEU A 292 7.59 -5.34 4.93
C LEU A 292 6.31 -5.15 4.12
N TYR A 293 5.25 -5.91 4.43
CA TYR A 293 3.95 -5.76 3.78
C TYR A 293 3.38 -4.33 3.95
N PHE A 294 3.34 -3.79 5.16
CA PHE A 294 2.87 -2.43 5.40
C PHE A 294 3.82 -1.37 4.84
N PHE A 295 5.13 -1.63 4.87
CA PHE A 295 6.11 -0.75 4.24
C PHE A 295 5.90 -0.66 2.72
N GLY A 296 5.66 -1.81 2.04
CA GLY A 296 5.33 -1.84 0.62
C GLY A 296 4.06 -1.04 0.30
N SER A 297 3.01 -1.21 1.09
CA SER A 297 1.76 -0.46 0.95
C SER A 297 1.96 1.05 1.18
N TYR A 298 2.77 1.43 2.15
CA TYR A 298 3.11 2.83 2.42
C TYR A 298 3.88 3.47 1.26
N THR A 299 4.91 2.80 0.73
CA THR A 299 5.70 3.31 -0.40
C THR A 299 4.89 3.42 -1.70
N ALA A 300 3.87 2.57 -1.85
CA ALA A 300 2.89 2.66 -2.94
C ALA A 300 1.94 3.87 -2.81
N GLY A 301 2.03 4.65 -1.73
CA GLY A 301 1.11 5.74 -1.46
C GLY A 301 -0.30 5.28 -1.09
N LEU A 302 -0.47 4.01 -0.69
CA LEU A 302 -1.71 3.47 -0.13
C LEU A 302 -1.86 3.91 1.34
N SER A 303 -2.92 3.46 2.01
CA SER A 303 -3.25 3.92 3.38
C SER A 303 -2.38 3.29 4.49
N GLY A 304 -1.22 2.71 4.17
CA GLY A 304 -0.48 1.74 4.98
C GLY A 304 -0.07 2.15 6.39
N ALA A 305 0.51 3.34 6.60
CA ALA A 305 1.14 3.67 7.89
C ALA A 305 0.15 3.71 9.08
N GLY A 306 -1.03 4.33 8.91
CA GLY A 306 -2.05 4.37 9.96
C GLY A 306 -2.61 2.98 10.28
N TRP A 307 -2.82 2.17 9.26
CA TRP A 307 -3.33 0.81 9.42
C TRP A 307 -2.28 -0.15 9.99
N ALA A 308 -0.98 0.10 9.80
CA ALA A 308 0.07 -0.62 10.51
C ALA A 308 -0.05 -0.45 12.03
N MET A 309 -0.38 0.76 12.51
CA MET A 309 -0.63 0.98 13.95
C MET A 309 -1.87 0.22 14.43
N VAL A 310 -2.96 0.20 13.66
CA VAL A 310 -4.17 -0.58 13.98
C VAL A 310 -3.84 -2.07 14.05
N PHE A 311 -3.01 -2.57 13.13
CA PHE A 311 -2.53 -3.95 13.16
C PHE A 311 -1.76 -4.27 14.43
N VAL A 312 -0.84 -3.39 14.85
CA VAL A 312 -0.06 -3.55 16.10
C VAL A 312 -0.99 -3.56 17.32
N VAL A 313 -2.00 -2.68 17.37
CA VAL A 313 -3.00 -2.71 18.44
C VAL A 313 -3.76 -4.05 18.44
N GLY A 314 -4.19 -4.53 17.28
CA GLY A 314 -4.84 -5.83 17.15
C GLY A 314 -3.94 -6.98 17.63
N LEU A 315 -2.66 -6.96 17.27
CA LEU A 315 -1.67 -7.94 17.72
C LEU A 315 -1.50 -7.90 19.26
N ILE A 316 -1.39 -6.70 19.84
CA ILE A 316 -1.30 -6.55 21.30
C ILE A 316 -2.53 -7.13 21.99
N LEU A 317 -3.75 -6.91 21.47
CA LEU A 317 -4.97 -7.48 22.03
C LEU A 317 -4.96 -9.02 21.97
N VAL A 318 -4.50 -9.61 20.87
CA VAL A 318 -4.34 -11.07 20.76
C VAL A 318 -3.32 -11.60 21.78
N LEU A 319 -2.20 -10.90 21.96
CA LEU A 319 -1.18 -11.28 22.96
C LEU A 319 -1.72 -11.14 24.39
N LEU A 320 -2.48 -10.08 24.69
CA LEU A 320 -3.11 -9.90 26.01
C LEU A 320 -4.10 -11.03 26.32
N GLU A 321 -4.92 -11.45 25.35
CA GLU A 321 -5.81 -12.61 25.52
C GLU A 321 -5.02 -13.87 25.83
N LEU A 322 -3.90 -14.10 25.11
CA LEU A 322 -3.13 -15.33 25.26
C LEU A 322 -2.37 -15.40 26.60
N PHE A 323 -1.80 -14.28 27.07
CA PHE A 323 -0.88 -14.27 28.21
C PHE A 323 -1.51 -13.67 29.49
N VAL A 324 -2.50 -12.78 29.39
CA VAL A 324 -3.06 -12.07 30.55
C VAL A 324 -4.49 -12.50 30.86
N PHE A 325 -5.34 -12.71 29.84
CA PHE A 325 -6.75 -13.06 29.99
C PHE A 325 -7.12 -14.37 29.29
N PRO A 326 -6.39 -15.48 29.51
CA PRO A 326 -6.63 -16.72 28.78
C PRO A 326 -8.07 -17.22 29.01
N GLY A 327 -8.84 -17.32 27.90
CA GLY A 327 -10.19 -17.90 27.92
C GLY A 327 -11.33 -16.89 27.84
N SER A 328 -11.10 -15.58 27.85
CA SER A 328 -12.17 -14.59 27.65
C SER A 328 -12.68 -14.62 26.19
N LEU A 329 -11.85 -14.97 25.23
CA LEU A 329 -12.04 -15.01 23.77
C LEU A 329 -12.45 -13.67 23.14
N ILE A 330 -13.05 -12.75 23.89
CA ILE A 330 -13.57 -11.48 23.36
C ILE A 330 -12.43 -10.55 22.92
N VAL A 331 -11.41 -10.40 23.75
CA VAL A 331 -10.26 -9.54 23.48
C VAL A 331 -9.45 -10.10 22.31
N GLY A 332 -9.23 -11.42 22.27
CA GLY A 332 -8.50 -12.09 21.20
C GLY A 332 -9.22 -12.02 19.85
N ILE A 333 -10.52 -12.30 19.83
CA ILE A 333 -11.33 -12.16 18.61
C ILE A 333 -11.34 -10.72 18.12
N GLY A 334 -11.55 -9.75 19.04
CA GLY A 334 -11.47 -8.33 18.69
C GLY A 334 -10.13 -7.94 18.09
N GLY A 335 -9.03 -8.42 18.68
CA GLY A 335 -7.68 -8.22 18.16
C GLY A 335 -7.48 -8.83 16.77
N ALA A 336 -7.94 -10.08 16.56
CA ALA A 336 -7.85 -10.74 15.27
C ALA A 336 -8.65 -10.01 14.18
N VAL A 337 -9.86 -9.55 14.50
CA VAL A 337 -10.68 -8.74 13.57
C VAL A 337 -9.97 -7.44 13.23
N LEU A 338 -9.38 -6.73 14.19
CA LEU A 338 -8.61 -5.52 13.94
C LEU A 338 -7.41 -5.79 13.03
N MET A 339 -6.68 -6.89 13.22
CA MET A 339 -5.57 -7.28 12.35
C MET A 339 -6.04 -7.52 10.91
N LEU A 340 -7.13 -8.27 10.71
CA LEU A 340 -7.67 -8.54 9.38
C LEU A 340 -8.15 -7.26 8.69
N VAL A 341 -8.87 -6.40 9.41
CA VAL A 341 -9.29 -5.09 8.89
C VAL A 341 -8.09 -4.23 8.52
N ALA A 342 -7.05 -4.19 9.36
CA ALA A 342 -5.84 -3.43 9.10
C ALA A 342 -5.08 -3.92 7.84
N ILE A 343 -5.01 -5.24 7.62
CA ILE A 343 -4.40 -5.82 6.42
C ILE A 343 -5.15 -5.39 5.16
N VAL A 344 -6.48 -5.53 5.16
CA VAL A 344 -7.31 -5.14 4.01
C VAL A 344 -7.22 -3.65 3.76
N MET A 345 -7.43 -2.83 4.77
CA MET A 345 -7.45 -1.37 4.65
C MET A 345 -6.07 -0.77 4.36
N GLY A 346 -4.98 -1.45 4.74
CA GLY A 346 -3.62 -1.06 4.40
C GLY A 346 -3.33 -1.07 2.89
N MET A 347 -4.06 -1.88 2.11
CA MET A 347 -3.96 -1.95 0.65
C MET A 347 -4.98 -1.06 -0.08
N VAL A 348 -5.94 -0.46 0.63
CA VAL A 348 -6.98 0.36 -0.01
C VAL A 348 -6.40 1.72 -0.39
N ASP A 349 -6.64 2.12 -1.64
CA ASP A 349 -6.25 3.45 -2.14
C ASP A 349 -7.30 4.49 -1.73
N MET A 350 -7.03 5.20 -0.64
CA MET A 350 -7.91 6.27 -0.13
C MET A 350 -7.31 7.65 -0.38
N TYR A 351 -8.14 8.60 -0.74
CA TYR A 351 -7.76 9.98 -1.02
C TYR A 351 -8.36 10.95 0.02
N PRO A 352 -7.65 12.03 0.35
CA PRO A 352 -8.16 13.08 1.22
C PRO A 352 -9.49 13.64 0.68
N GLY A 353 -10.49 13.82 1.58
CA GLY A 353 -11.81 14.34 1.21
C GLY A 353 -12.76 13.33 0.55
N THR A 354 -12.35 12.08 0.35
CA THR A 354 -13.26 11.00 -0.07
C THR A 354 -13.92 10.31 1.14
N PRO A 355 -15.05 9.61 0.94
CA PRO A 355 -15.64 8.82 2.01
C PRO A 355 -14.63 7.84 2.62
N ARG A 356 -14.63 7.72 3.94
CA ARG A 356 -13.72 6.82 4.67
C ARG A 356 -14.06 5.33 4.52
N VAL A 357 -15.19 5.03 3.88
CA VAL A 357 -15.62 3.65 3.62
C VAL A 357 -15.20 3.30 2.19
N PRO A 358 -14.40 2.24 1.99
CA PRO A 358 -13.98 1.82 0.66
C PRO A 358 -15.16 1.28 -0.15
N THR A 359 -15.09 1.48 -1.46
CA THR A 359 -16.05 0.90 -2.41
C THR A 359 -15.73 -0.57 -2.69
N LEU A 360 -16.72 -1.35 -3.16
CA LEU A 360 -16.51 -2.77 -3.49
C LEU A 360 -15.35 -3.01 -4.49
N PRO A 361 -15.19 -2.22 -5.57
CA PRO A 361 -14.03 -2.38 -6.46
C PRO A 361 -12.68 -2.21 -5.75
N GLN A 362 -12.56 -1.27 -4.80
CA GLN A 362 -11.32 -1.06 -4.04
C GLN A 362 -10.98 -2.21 -3.10
N LEU A 363 -11.97 -2.99 -2.68
CA LEU A 363 -11.78 -4.15 -1.80
C LEU A 363 -11.43 -5.44 -2.55
N GLN A 364 -11.65 -5.53 -3.86
CA GLN A 364 -11.47 -6.78 -4.61
C GLN A 364 -10.04 -7.33 -4.52
N LEU A 365 -9.02 -6.50 -4.80
CA LEU A 365 -7.62 -6.92 -4.74
C LEU A 365 -7.18 -7.26 -3.31
N PRO A 366 -7.39 -6.39 -2.29
CA PRO A 366 -7.04 -6.70 -0.91
C PRO A 366 -7.69 -7.98 -0.38
N LEU A 367 -8.98 -8.20 -0.67
CA LEU A 367 -9.70 -9.39 -0.22
C LEU A 367 -9.23 -10.66 -0.95
N ARG A 368 -8.91 -10.58 -2.24
CA ARG A 368 -8.32 -11.69 -2.98
C ARG A 368 -6.98 -12.11 -2.37
N ASP A 369 -6.09 -11.15 -2.14
CA ASP A 369 -4.74 -11.39 -1.63
C ASP A 369 -4.77 -11.94 -0.19
N LEU A 370 -5.64 -11.39 0.65
CA LEU A 370 -5.91 -11.92 1.98
C LEU A 370 -6.51 -13.35 1.90
N GLY A 371 -7.44 -13.59 0.98
CA GLY A 371 -8.03 -14.91 0.76
C GLY A 371 -6.99 -15.96 0.37
N ILE A 372 -6.11 -15.64 -0.57
CA ILE A 372 -4.99 -16.52 -0.96
C ILE A 372 -4.09 -16.81 0.24
N ALA A 373 -3.73 -15.77 1.01
CA ALA A 373 -2.88 -15.92 2.18
C ALA A 373 -3.54 -16.76 3.29
N LEU A 374 -4.84 -16.58 3.56
CA LEU A 374 -5.60 -17.38 4.54
C LEU A 374 -5.71 -18.86 4.14
N VAL A 375 -6.05 -19.12 2.88
CA VAL A 375 -6.13 -20.50 2.37
C VAL A 375 -4.74 -21.14 2.44
N GLY A 376 -3.70 -20.46 1.97
CA GLY A 376 -2.32 -20.93 2.02
C GLY A 376 -1.86 -21.20 3.46
N THR A 377 -2.14 -20.28 4.39
CA THR A 377 -1.81 -20.43 5.82
C THR A 377 -2.54 -21.63 6.42
N THR A 378 -3.82 -21.81 6.09
CA THR A 378 -4.60 -22.97 6.58
C THR A 378 -4.00 -24.29 6.09
N VAL A 379 -3.71 -24.39 4.79
CA VAL A 379 -3.10 -25.60 4.21
C VAL A 379 -1.74 -25.88 4.83
N ILE A 380 -0.87 -24.87 4.88
CA ILE A 380 0.46 -25.00 5.48
C ILE A 380 0.35 -25.33 6.97
N GLY A 381 -0.57 -24.67 7.69
CA GLY A 381 -0.82 -24.91 9.10
C GLY A 381 -1.25 -26.36 9.38
N LEU A 382 -2.12 -26.94 8.55
CA LEU A 382 -2.52 -28.34 8.65
C LEU A 382 -1.35 -29.30 8.37
N ILE A 383 -0.53 -29.00 7.37
CA ILE A 383 0.68 -29.76 7.04
C ILE A 383 1.67 -29.69 8.22
N LEU A 384 1.95 -28.49 8.72
CA LEU A 384 2.83 -28.27 9.84
C LEU A 384 2.32 -28.96 11.13
N ALA A 385 1.03 -28.84 11.44
CA ALA A 385 0.42 -29.50 12.59
C ALA A 385 0.62 -31.03 12.58
N ARG A 386 0.65 -31.63 11.37
CA ARG A 386 0.85 -33.08 11.21
C ARG A 386 2.33 -33.49 11.25
N PHE A 387 3.20 -32.71 10.65
CA PHE A 387 4.60 -33.10 10.43
C PHE A 387 5.60 -32.43 11.39
N LEU A 388 5.35 -31.19 11.80
CA LEU A 388 6.25 -30.39 12.66
C LEU A 388 6.60 -31.12 13.97
N PRO A 389 5.66 -31.73 14.71
CA PRO A 389 5.99 -32.44 15.95
C PRO A 389 6.96 -33.62 15.79
N LYS A 390 7.09 -34.15 14.56
CA LYS A 390 7.96 -35.26 14.23
C LYS A 390 9.36 -34.85 13.80
N THR A 391 9.62 -33.55 13.67
CA THR A 391 10.93 -33.04 13.20
C THR A 391 11.91 -32.89 14.35
N PRO A 392 13.21 -33.24 14.14
CA PRO A 392 14.25 -33.04 15.15
C PRO A 392 14.41 -31.58 15.59
N PHE A 393 14.09 -30.65 14.70
CA PHE A 393 14.10 -29.21 14.96
C PHE A 393 13.05 -28.81 16.02
N PHE A 394 11.82 -29.31 15.88
CA PHE A 394 10.75 -29.04 16.83
C PHE A 394 11.04 -29.67 18.19
N GLN A 395 11.56 -30.90 18.19
CA GLN A 395 11.93 -31.59 19.42
C GLN A 395 13.04 -30.86 20.20
N LYS A 396 14.02 -30.27 19.51
CA LYS A 396 15.04 -29.43 20.15
C LYS A 396 14.49 -28.14 20.74
N LEU A 397 13.56 -27.47 20.03
CA LEU A 397 12.91 -26.24 20.51
C LEU A 397 12.03 -26.50 21.75
N VAL A 398 11.25 -27.57 21.72
CA VAL A 398 10.38 -27.97 22.84
C VAL A 398 11.19 -28.49 24.03
N SER A 399 12.29 -29.25 23.80
CA SER A 399 13.12 -29.80 24.87
C SER A 399 13.82 -28.74 25.71
N GLN A 400 14.14 -27.57 25.15
CA GLN A 400 14.74 -26.47 25.92
C GLN A 400 13.71 -25.77 26.82
N THR A 401 12.43 -25.80 26.50
CA THR A 401 11.36 -25.14 27.27
C THR A 401 10.77 -26.06 28.34
N VAL A 402 10.93 -27.37 28.20
CA VAL A 402 10.31 -28.42 29.08
C VAL A 402 11.31 -29.01 30.03
N SER A 403 12.42 -28.33 30.37
CA SER A 403 13.42 -28.79 31.34
C SER A 403 12.85 -29.16 32.72
N GLY A 404 11.61 -28.80 33.06
CA GLY A 404 10.93 -29.18 34.29
C GLY A 404 10.20 -30.53 34.25
N VAL A 405 9.68 -30.94 33.07
CA VAL A 405 8.84 -32.17 32.95
C VAL A 405 9.70 -33.39 32.58
N SER A 406 10.80 -33.19 31.87
CA SER A 406 11.71 -34.28 31.54
C SER A 406 12.47 -34.83 32.76
N SER A 407 12.62 -34.04 33.82
CA SER A 407 13.24 -34.49 35.09
C SER A 407 12.36 -35.47 35.86
N VAL A 408 11.02 -35.28 35.83
CA VAL A 408 10.10 -36.16 36.55
C VAL A 408 9.99 -37.53 35.86
N ALA A 409 9.80 -37.54 34.53
CA ALA A 409 9.76 -38.80 33.78
C ALA A 409 11.10 -39.56 33.81
N ALA A 410 12.23 -38.86 33.80
CA ALA A 410 13.55 -39.48 33.94
C ALA A 410 13.78 -40.02 35.36
N GLN A 411 13.26 -39.32 36.38
CA GLN A 411 13.30 -39.80 37.77
C GLN A 411 12.40 -41.03 37.98
N GLU A 412 11.22 -41.08 37.44
CA GLU A 412 10.32 -42.22 37.49
C GLU A 412 10.96 -43.48 36.88
N VAL A 413 11.55 -43.37 35.69
CA VAL A 413 12.26 -44.48 35.03
C VAL A 413 13.47 -44.93 35.87
N GLN A 414 14.20 -43.99 36.49
CA GLN A 414 15.32 -44.31 37.37
C GLN A 414 14.86 -44.99 38.70
N GLN A 415 13.72 -44.58 39.23
CA GLN A 415 13.12 -45.14 40.43
C GLN A 415 12.62 -46.58 40.16
N GLU A 416 11.92 -46.81 39.05
CA GLU A 416 11.49 -48.15 38.64
C GLU A 416 12.66 -49.14 38.45
N ALA A 417 13.79 -48.63 37.88
CA ALA A 417 14.97 -49.44 37.67
C ALA A 417 15.67 -49.87 38.98
N ARG A 418 15.37 -49.22 40.13
CA ARG A 418 15.92 -49.56 41.45
C ARG A 418 15.10 -50.55 42.23
N ILE A 419 13.88 -50.86 41.82
CA ILE A 419 13.04 -51.83 42.49
C ILE A 419 13.73 -53.22 42.46
N GLY A 420 13.86 -53.84 43.64
CA GLY A 420 14.53 -55.12 43.81
C GLY A 420 16.01 -55.00 44.25
N GLN A 421 16.63 -53.79 44.30
CA GLN A 421 17.95 -53.60 44.82
C GLN A 421 18.01 -53.83 46.32
N ILE A 422 19.09 -54.50 46.77
CA ILE A 422 19.33 -54.78 48.17
C ILE A 422 20.42 -53.83 48.69
N GLY A 423 20.14 -53.19 49.81
CA GLY A 423 21.03 -52.27 50.50
C GLY A 423 21.08 -52.58 52.01
N VAL A 424 21.71 -51.64 52.76
CA VAL A 424 21.83 -51.77 54.20
C VAL A 424 21.34 -50.50 54.90
N ALA A 425 20.49 -50.65 55.92
CA ALA A 425 19.99 -49.54 56.73
C ALA A 425 21.15 -48.90 57.52
N ILE A 426 21.42 -47.60 57.25
CA ILE A 426 22.44 -46.84 57.94
C ILE A 426 21.93 -46.04 59.13
N SER A 427 20.56 -45.93 59.24
CA SER A 427 19.87 -45.44 60.44
C SER A 427 18.79 -46.40 60.82
N GLN A 428 18.20 -46.29 62.01
CA GLN A 428 16.95 -46.96 62.35
C GLN A 428 15.84 -46.47 61.47
N LEU A 429 15.01 -47.33 60.89
CA LEU A 429 13.88 -47.01 60.04
C LEU A 429 12.58 -47.20 60.78
N TYR A 430 11.76 -46.10 60.99
CA TYR A 430 10.45 -46.16 61.61
C TYR A 430 9.64 -44.88 61.42
N PRO A 431 8.77 -44.76 60.44
CA PRO A 431 8.77 -45.48 59.19
C PRO A 431 9.87 -45.00 58.24
N GLY A 432 10.44 -43.78 58.44
CA GLY A 432 11.46 -43.18 57.61
C GLY A 432 12.85 -43.32 58.17
N GLY A 433 13.85 -43.27 57.27
CA GLY A 433 15.28 -43.28 57.61
C GLY A 433 16.17 -43.27 56.38
N LYS A 434 17.43 -43.70 56.54
CA LYS A 434 18.40 -43.73 55.43
C LYS A 434 18.99 -45.14 55.26
N ALA A 435 19.05 -45.57 54.02
CA ALA A 435 19.72 -46.81 53.67
C ALA A 435 20.72 -46.58 52.53
N LYS A 436 21.80 -47.34 52.51
CA LYS A 436 22.84 -47.34 51.52
C LYS A 436 22.59 -48.47 50.51
N PHE A 437 22.48 -48.12 49.25
CA PHE A 437 22.41 -49.04 48.12
C PHE A 437 23.62 -48.75 47.24
N ASP A 438 24.49 -49.77 47.10
CA ASP A 438 25.82 -49.61 46.47
C ASP A 438 26.59 -48.42 47.09
N ASP A 439 26.90 -47.39 46.32
CA ASP A 439 27.55 -46.17 46.79
C ASP A 439 26.61 -44.96 47.01
N GLN A 440 25.27 -45.16 46.91
CA GLN A 440 24.29 -44.08 47.11
C GLN A 440 23.52 -44.26 48.42
N ILE A 441 23.36 -43.15 49.14
CA ILE A 441 22.49 -43.08 50.32
C ILE A 441 21.15 -42.52 49.85
N LEU A 442 20.08 -43.26 50.10
CA LEU A 442 18.71 -42.86 49.77
C LEU A 442 17.89 -42.67 51.05
N ASP A 443 16.96 -41.74 51.00
CA ASP A 443 15.89 -41.67 51.98
C ASP A 443 14.90 -42.78 51.70
N VAL A 444 14.56 -43.56 52.72
CA VAL A 444 13.75 -44.72 52.62
C VAL A 444 12.63 -44.75 53.65
N ILE A 445 11.52 -45.37 53.35
CA ILE A 445 10.42 -45.56 54.28
C ILE A 445 10.04 -47.07 54.34
N THR A 446 9.72 -47.55 55.52
CA THR A 446 9.15 -48.91 55.73
C THR A 446 7.65 -48.83 55.69
N GLN A 447 6.96 -49.98 55.49
CA GLN A 447 5.51 -50.08 55.54
C GLN A 447 4.93 -50.10 56.97
N GLY A 448 5.67 -49.61 57.95
CA GLY A 448 5.31 -49.58 59.36
C GLY A 448 6.14 -50.53 60.21
N GLU A 449 7.08 -51.22 59.63
CA GLU A 449 8.02 -52.14 60.31
C GLU A 449 9.17 -51.32 60.88
N LEU A 450 9.65 -51.78 62.06
CA LEU A 450 10.87 -51.27 62.70
C LEU A 450 12.05 -52.07 62.17
N VAL A 451 12.95 -51.38 61.42
CA VAL A 451 14.20 -52.00 60.94
C VAL A 451 15.40 -51.37 61.66
N GLU A 452 16.18 -52.19 62.31
CA GLU A 452 17.40 -51.71 63.04
C GLU A 452 18.54 -51.36 62.10
N LYS A 453 19.40 -50.45 62.56
CA LYS A 453 20.58 -50.07 61.82
C LYS A 453 21.45 -51.28 61.54
N GLY A 454 21.97 -51.42 60.33
CA GLY A 454 22.80 -52.49 59.84
C GLY A 454 22.09 -53.69 59.24
N ARG A 455 20.77 -53.71 59.25
CA ARG A 455 19.97 -54.75 58.62
C ARG A 455 19.88 -54.57 57.08
N PRO A 456 19.89 -55.66 56.33
CA PRO A 456 19.70 -55.66 54.91
C PRO A 456 18.24 -55.28 54.56
N VAL A 457 18.05 -54.35 53.58
CA VAL A 457 16.75 -53.89 53.12
C VAL A 457 16.68 -53.98 51.60
N LYS A 458 15.50 -54.28 51.06
CA LYS A 458 15.23 -54.36 49.62
C LYS A 458 14.20 -53.32 49.21
N ILE A 459 14.44 -52.62 48.11
CA ILE A 459 13.47 -51.67 47.55
C ILE A 459 12.32 -52.47 46.92
N ILE A 460 11.09 -52.23 47.41
CA ILE A 460 9.88 -52.83 46.89
C ILE A 460 8.98 -51.88 46.09
N GLY A 461 9.24 -50.58 46.19
CA GLY A 461 8.51 -49.56 45.49
C GLY A 461 8.99 -48.15 45.81
N HIS A 462 8.25 -47.10 45.39
CA HIS A 462 8.51 -45.71 45.70
C HIS A 462 7.23 -45.00 46.12
N THR A 463 7.32 -44.05 47.04
CA THR A 463 6.24 -43.14 47.41
C THR A 463 6.76 -41.71 47.33
N GLY A 464 6.41 -41.02 46.23
CA GLY A 464 7.07 -39.73 45.93
C GLY A 464 8.54 -39.87 45.71
N PRO A 465 9.43 -39.06 46.34
CA PRO A 465 10.88 -39.16 46.23
C PRO A 465 11.49 -40.34 47.00
N ASP A 466 10.79 -40.91 47.99
CA ASP A 466 11.35 -41.87 48.93
C ASP A 466 11.17 -43.29 48.44
N ALA A 467 12.17 -44.14 48.63
CA ALA A 467 12.10 -45.54 48.29
C ALA A 467 11.41 -46.31 49.43
N VAL A 468 10.43 -47.15 49.09
CA VAL A 468 9.77 -48.07 50.04
C VAL A 468 10.61 -49.31 50.13
N VAL A 469 11.01 -49.69 51.39
CA VAL A 469 11.87 -50.81 51.63
C VAL A 469 11.23 -51.81 52.62
N GLU A 470 11.62 -53.08 52.50
CA GLU A 470 11.30 -54.16 53.45
C GLU A 470 12.61 -54.80 53.97
N GLU A 471 12.63 -55.33 55.18
CA GLU A 471 13.78 -56.09 55.71
C GLU A 471 13.91 -57.43 54.97
N VAL A 472 15.11 -57.72 54.52
CA VAL A 472 15.41 -59.03 53.91
C VAL A 472 15.83 -59.96 55.03
N THR A 473 14.96 -60.96 55.36
CA THR A 473 15.18 -62.01 56.33
C THR A 473 16.14 -63.09 55.81
#